data_44507942e44601e9309015724a64d45d
#
_entry.id   44507942e44601e9309015724a64d45d
#
_cell.length_a   1.000
_cell.length_b   1.000
_cell.length_c   1.000
_cell.angle_alpha   90.00
_cell.angle_beta   90.00
_cell.angle_gamma   90.00
#
_symmetry.space_group_name_H-M   'P 1'
#
loop_
_entity.id
_entity.type
_entity.pdbx_description
1 polymer ?
#
loop_
_entity_poly.entity_id
_entity_poly.type
_entity_poly.pdbx_seq_one_letter_code
_entity_poly.pdbx_strand_id
1 'polypeptide(L)'
;MQRLLLLVSLFLVSTLGAAASPIAGQWRFVPERSTDLSPWRVYDLTITVEGDVVTLQRQLAAGRRVHEDTVRIDVSQAVNVVPSAYWPDNRHLGAYMGGDKTMKIRAEWLDQRRLLRLSTDLVLATQQGPRDLNILSDYKVSANGAQLTLTMLRSTRNRPVVYVFRRLTTEEAAKPAAKGKSE
;
A
#
# COMPACT_ATOMS: atom_id res chain seq x y z
N MET A 1 50.03 8.47 49.33
CA MET A 1 48.54 8.64 49.15
C MET A 1 48.25 9.01 47.73
N GLN A 2 47.91 8.03 46.92
CA GLN A 2 47.70 8.18 45.49
C GLN A 2 46.17 8.20 45.24
N ARG A 3 45.62 9.34 44.81
CA ARG A 3 44.20 9.50 44.53
C ARG A 3 43.90 9.01 43.10
N LEU A 4 43.23 7.88 42.99
CA LEU A 4 42.76 7.30 41.76
C LEU A 4 41.48 8.05 41.33
N LEU A 5 41.54 8.85 40.27
CA LEU A 5 40.41 9.54 39.65
C LEU A 5 39.75 8.55 38.64
N LEU A 6 38.63 8.00 39.01
CA LEU A 6 37.77 7.17 38.14
C LEU A 6 36.92 8.10 37.23
N LEU A 7 37.33 8.24 35.97
CA LEU A 7 36.51 8.87 34.92
C LEU A 7 35.43 7.88 34.46
N VAL A 8 34.20 8.09 34.93
CA VAL A 8 33.03 7.41 34.42
C VAL A 8 32.57 8.12 33.15
N SER A 9 32.95 7.59 32.00
CA SER A 9 32.40 8.03 30.70
C SER A 9 30.99 7.54 30.53
N LEU A 10 30.01 8.42 30.73
CA LEU A 10 28.60 8.15 30.48
C LEU A 10 28.36 8.18 28.95
N PHE A 11 28.36 7.02 28.31
CA PHE A 11 27.92 6.86 26.91
C PHE A 11 26.41 7.11 26.83
N LEU A 12 26.04 8.33 26.42
CA LEU A 12 24.68 8.66 26.02
C LEU A 12 24.41 7.96 24.67
N VAL A 13 23.84 6.78 24.72
CA VAL A 13 23.29 6.12 23.51
C VAL A 13 22.03 6.87 23.11
N SER A 14 22.16 7.86 22.25
CA SER A 14 21.04 8.51 21.58
C SER A 14 20.40 7.48 20.65
N THR A 15 19.32 6.85 21.08
CA THR A 15 18.46 6.09 20.16
C THR A 15 17.84 7.11 19.20
N LEU A 16 18.46 7.30 18.03
CA LEU A 16 17.79 7.96 16.92
C LEU A 16 16.56 7.10 16.58
N GLY A 17 15.42 7.47 17.13
CA GLY A 17 14.14 6.93 16.68
C GLY A 17 14.02 7.19 15.18
N ALA A 18 14.01 6.14 14.35
CA ALA A 18 13.81 6.29 12.93
C ALA A 18 12.48 7.06 12.73
N ALA A 19 12.56 8.25 12.15
CA ALA A 19 11.35 9.04 11.86
C ALA A 19 10.37 8.17 11.05
N ALA A 20 9.15 8.09 11.55
CA ALA A 20 8.11 7.29 10.88
C ALA A 20 7.98 7.74 9.43
N SER A 21 7.96 6.79 8.48
CA SER A 21 7.80 7.12 7.07
C SER A 21 6.50 7.90 6.85
N PRO A 22 6.53 9.03 6.10
CA PRO A 22 5.34 9.87 5.90
C PRO A 22 4.14 9.12 5.31
N ILE A 23 4.39 8.06 4.53
CA ILE A 23 3.35 7.25 3.91
C ILE A 23 2.71 6.26 4.88
N ALA A 24 3.39 5.89 5.98
CA ALA A 24 2.88 4.95 6.95
C ALA A 24 1.62 5.50 7.65
N GLY A 25 0.62 4.63 7.88
CA GLY A 25 -0.62 4.98 8.54
C GLY A 25 -1.83 4.26 7.95
N GLN A 26 -3.00 4.66 8.43
CA GLN A 26 -4.29 4.14 7.96
C GLN A 26 -4.99 5.18 7.11
N TRP A 27 -5.50 4.75 5.97
CA TRP A 27 -6.01 5.58 4.91
C TRP A 27 -7.38 5.11 4.47
N ARG A 28 -8.32 6.03 4.33
CA ARG A 28 -9.68 5.76 3.85
C ARG A 28 -9.92 6.43 2.52
N PHE A 29 -10.46 5.68 1.59
CA PHE A 29 -10.84 6.12 0.26
C PHE A 29 -11.84 7.28 0.29
N VAL A 30 -11.66 8.23 -0.62
CA VAL A 30 -12.52 9.40 -0.82
C VAL A 30 -13.13 9.31 -2.21
N PRO A 31 -14.35 8.74 -2.35
CA PRO A 31 -14.96 8.47 -3.66
C PRO A 31 -15.10 9.71 -4.54
N GLU A 32 -15.49 10.85 -3.96
CA GLU A 32 -15.81 12.09 -4.68
C GLU A 32 -14.58 12.71 -5.36
N ARG A 33 -13.38 12.27 -4.97
CA ARG A 33 -12.09 12.77 -5.48
C ARG A 33 -11.32 11.72 -6.25
N SER A 34 -11.93 10.61 -6.53
CA SER A 34 -11.29 9.42 -7.09
C SER A 34 -11.92 9.00 -8.40
N THR A 35 -11.16 8.24 -9.20
CA THR A 35 -11.74 7.46 -10.29
C THR A 35 -12.76 6.48 -9.70
N ASP A 36 -13.88 6.27 -10.40
CA ASP A 36 -14.91 5.33 -9.96
C ASP A 36 -14.31 3.96 -9.66
N LEU A 37 -14.56 3.49 -8.43
CA LEU A 37 -14.12 2.19 -7.91
C LEU A 37 -15.26 1.15 -7.95
N SER A 38 -16.43 1.53 -8.47
CA SER A 38 -17.59 0.64 -8.53
C SER A 38 -17.21 -0.75 -9.08
N PRO A 39 -17.67 -1.84 -8.47
CA PRO A 39 -18.74 -1.88 -7.46
C PRO A 39 -18.25 -1.76 -6.00
N TRP A 40 -16.95 -1.64 -5.75
CA TRP A 40 -16.43 -1.45 -4.40
C TRP A 40 -16.91 -0.11 -3.82
N ARG A 41 -17.38 -0.12 -2.58
CA ARG A 41 -17.87 1.07 -1.85
C ARG A 41 -16.92 1.52 -0.76
N VAL A 42 -16.11 0.58 -0.27
CA VAL A 42 -15.09 0.81 0.76
C VAL A 42 -13.76 0.38 0.19
N TYR A 43 -12.75 1.19 0.45
CA TYR A 43 -11.36 0.82 0.27
C TYR A 43 -10.56 1.45 1.41
N ASP A 44 -10.24 0.66 2.42
CA ASP A 44 -9.33 1.04 3.48
C ASP A 44 -7.95 0.44 3.19
N LEU A 45 -6.91 1.22 3.42
CA LEU A 45 -5.53 0.85 3.17
C LEU A 45 -4.70 1.17 4.42
N THR A 46 -4.01 0.17 4.96
CA THR A 46 -3.01 0.34 6.02
C THR A 46 -1.63 0.14 5.42
N ILE A 47 -0.74 1.09 5.64
CA ILE A 47 0.65 1.03 5.21
C ILE A 47 1.53 1.04 6.45
N THR A 48 2.37 0.01 6.61
CA THR A 48 3.45 -0.02 7.60
C THR A 48 4.79 -0.02 6.90
N VAL A 49 5.79 0.62 7.53
CA VAL A 49 7.16 0.72 7.00
C VAL A 49 8.12 0.40 8.13
N GLU A 50 8.88 -0.68 7.97
CA GLU A 50 9.88 -1.16 8.91
C GLU A 50 11.22 -1.32 8.19
N GLY A 51 12.11 -0.32 8.34
CA GLY A 51 13.34 -0.27 7.55
C GLY A 51 13.04 -0.13 6.05
N ASP A 52 13.43 -1.15 5.28
CA ASP A 52 13.17 -1.23 3.83
C ASP A 52 11.94 -2.08 3.49
N VAL A 53 11.28 -2.64 4.51
CA VAL A 53 10.08 -3.45 4.31
C VAL A 53 8.83 -2.60 4.40
N VAL A 54 8.02 -2.63 3.36
CA VAL A 54 6.69 -2.00 3.28
C VAL A 54 5.62 -3.09 3.26
N THR A 55 4.64 -2.97 4.13
CA THR A 55 3.46 -3.83 4.13
C THR A 55 2.23 -3.02 3.77
N LEU A 56 1.53 -3.44 2.72
CA LEU A 56 0.27 -2.87 2.27
C LEU A 56 -0.85 -3.85 2.62
N GLN A 57 -1.73 -3.45 3.54
CA GLN A 57 -2.95 -4.20 3.88
C GLN A 57 -4.13 -3.48 3.27
N ARG A 58 -4.91 -4.17 2.43
CA ARG A 58 -6.07 -3.61 1.74
C ARG A 58 -7.34 -4.30 2.17
N GLN A 59 -8.38 -3.52 2.41
CA GLN A 59 -9.72 -4.00 2.63
C GLN A 59 -10.66 -3.31 1.66
N LEU A 60 -11.29 -4.09 0.78
CA LEU A 60 -12.31 -3.61 -0.15
C LEU A 60 -13.63 -4.27 0.19
N ALA A 61 -14.73 -3.50 0.17
CA ALA A 61 -16.05 -4.04 0.43
C ALA A 61 -17.10 -3.54 -0.57
N ALA A 62 -18.04 -4.45 -0.94
CA ALA A 62 -19.17 -4.19 -1.81
C ALA A 62 -20.37 -5.00 -1.32
N GLY A 63 -21.28 -4.37 -0.57
CA GLY A 63 -22.37 -5.06 0.10
C GLY A 63 -21.85 -6.13 1.07
N ARG A 64 -22.18 -7.41 0.80
CA ARG A 64 -21.71 -8.54 1.63
C ARG A 64 -20.33 -9.08 1.21
N ARG A 65 -19.78 -8.63 0.10
CA ARG A 65 -18.47 -9.08 -0.38
C ARG A 65 -17.39 -8.25 0.27
N VAL A 66 -16.42 -8.92 0.87
CA VAL A 66 -15.22 -8.32 1.44
C VAL A 66 -14.03 -9.01 0.79
N HIS A 67 -13.06 -8.23 0.36
CA HIS A 67 -11.75 -8.71 -0.07
C HIS A 67 -10.70 -8.06 0.80
N GLU A 68 -9.86 -8.88 1.39
CA GLU A 68 -8.73 -8.45 2.20
C GLU A 68 -7.48 -9.12 1.67
N ASP A 69 -6.43 -8.36 1.51
CA ASP A 69 -5.12 -8.88 1.17
C ASP A 69 -4.00 -8.11 1.87
N THR A 70 -2.85 -8.75 1.92
CA THR A 70 -1.63 -8.17 2.46
C THR A 70 -0.49 -8.44 1.50
N VAL A 71 0.17 -7.37 1.07
CA VAL A 71 1.35 -7.42 0.22
C VAL A 71 2.55 -6.91 1.00
N ARG A 72 3.56 -7.75 1.20
CA ARG A 72 4.83 -7.39 1.84
C ARG A 72 5.91 -7.24 0.79
N ILE A 73 6.60 -6.12 0.80
CA ILE A 73 7.60 -5.71 -0.21
C ILE A 73 8.85 -5.26 0.52
N ASP A 74 9.98 -5.82 0.18
CA ASP A 74 11.30 -5.34 0.58
C ASP A 74 11.84 -4.47 -0.56
N VAL A 75 11.94 -3.16 -0.33
CA VAL A 75 12.37 -2.18 -1.34
C VAL A 75 13.85 -2.32 -1.68
N SER A 76 14.65 -2.98 -0.84
CA SER A 76 16.06 -3.29 -1.11
C SER A 76 16.23 -4.43 -2.13
N GLN A 77 15.20 -5.24 -2.34
CA GLN A 77 15.24 -6.36 -3.29
C GLN A 77 14.97 -5.89 -4.71
N ALA A 78 15.75 -6.42 -5.66
CA ALA A 78 15.54 -6.11 -7.08
C ALA A 78 14.14 -6.53 -7.57
N VAL A 79 13.61 -7.64 -7.06
CA VAL A 79 12.27 -8.16 -7.36
C VAL A 79 11.71 -8.89 -6.15
N ASN A 80 10.50 -8.55 -5.75
CA ASN A 80 9.72 -9.28 -4.76
C ASN A 80 8.74 -10.21 -5.49
N VAL A 81 8.74 -11.50 -5.17
CA VAL A 81 7.77 -12.47 -5.69
C VAL A 81 6.71 -12.73 -4.63
N VAL A 82 5.49 -12.28 -4.89
CA VAL A 82 4.38 -12.32 -3.93
C VAL A 82 3.30 -13.27 -4.46
N PRO A 83 2.96 -14.35 -3.74
CA PRO A 83 1.83 -15.20 -4.09
C PRO A 83 0.52 -14.40 -4.09
N SER A 84 -0.29 -14.57 -5.14
CA SER A 84 -1.59 -13.94 -5.23
C SER A 84 -2.51 -14.79 -6.10
N ALA A 85 -3.65 -15.19 -5.56
CA ALA A 85 -4.67 -15.92 -6.33
C ALA A 85 -5.66 -14.99 -7.01
N TYR A 86 -5.72 -13.75 -6.58
CA TYR A 86 -6.76 -12.80 -6.97
C TYR A 86 -6.24 -11.38 -6.97
N TRP A 87 -6.59 -10.62 -7.99
CA TRP A 87 -6.30 -9.20 -8.08
C TRP A 87 -7.61 -8.39 -8.10
N PRO A 88 -7.87 -7.51 -7.12
CA PRO A 88 -9.10 -6.73 -7.08
C PRO A 88 -9.10 -5.69 -8.20
N ASP A 89 -9.98 -5.85 -9.18
CA ASP A 89 -10.21 -4.89 -10.25
C ASP A 89 -11.46 -4.04 -9.93
N ASN A 90 -11.46 -2.80 -10.38
CA ASN A 90 -12.54 -1.85 -10.19
C ASN A 90 -13.80 -2.13 -11.03
N ARG A 91 -13.77 -3.07 -12.01
CA ARG A 91 -14.92 -3.27 -12.94
C ARG A 91 -15.75 -4.52 -12.68
N HIS A 92 -15.11 -5.59 -12.18
CA HIS A 92 -15.74 -6.91 -12.10
C HIS A 92 -15.58 -7.54 -10.70
N LEU A 93 -15.40 -6.73 -9.66
CA LEU A 93 -15.06 -7.22 -8.32
C LEU A 93 -13.75 -8.04 -8.29
N GLY A 94 -12.89 -7.82 -9.28
CA GLY A 94 -11.58 -8.44 -9.35
C GLY A 94 -11.40 -9.48 -10.47
N ALA A 95 -10.21 -10.01 -10.55
CA ALA A 95 -9.81 -11.00 -11.52
C ALA A 95 -8.97 -12.10 -10.87
N TYR A 96 -9.14 -13.34 -11.33
CA TYR A 96 -8.29 -14.45 -10.91
C TYR A 96 -6.92 -14.36 -11.59
N MET A 97 -5.90 -14.74 -10.85
CA MET A 97 -4.55 -14.84 -11.38
C MET A 97 -4.38 -16.09 -12.23
N GLY A 98 -3.70 -15.95 -13.35
CA GLY A 98 -3.22 -17.02 -14.20
C GLY A 98 -1.76 -17.36 -13.91
N GLY A 99 -1.16 -18.20 -14.75
CA GLY A 99 0.24 -18.60 -14.64
C GLY A 99 0.53 -19.28 -13.30
N ASP A 100 1.64 -18.86 -12.67
CA ASP A 100 2.10 -19.37 -11.37
C ASP A 100 1.37 -18.72 -10.17
N LYS A 101 0.40 -17.85 -10.42
CA LYS A 101 -0.35 -17.11 -9.41
C LYS A 101 0.54 -16.27 -8.50
N THR A 102 1.54 -15.63 -9.08
CA THR A 102 2.43 -14.70 -8.39
C THR A 102 2.39 -13.31 -9.01
N MET A 103 2.73 -12.31 -8.22
CA MET A 103 3.06 -10.96 -8.68
C MET A 103 4.56 -10.75 -8.51
N LYS A 104 5.23 -10.22 -9.53
CA LYS A 104 6.64 -9.80 -9.47
C LYS A 104 6.67 -8.29 -9.31
N ILE A 105 7.11 -7.82 -8.15
CA ILE A 105 7.04 -6.41 -7.77
C ILE A 105 8.44 -5.85 -7.64
N ARG A 106 8.74 -4.79 -8.41
CA ARG A 106 9.88 -3.91 -8.20
C ARG A 106 9.39 -2.67 -7.49
N ALA A 107 10.11 -2.23 -6.45
CA ALA A 107 9.73 -1.10 -5.63
C ALA A 107 10.87 -0.10 -5.52
N GLU A 108 10.53 1.18 -5.50
CA GLU A 108 11.49 2.25 -5.28
C GLU A 108 10.88 3.39 -4.47
N TRP A 109 11.72 4.00 -3.60
CA TRP A 109 11.38 5.22 -2.91
C TRP A 109 11.79 6.44 -3.72
N LEU A 110 10.87 7.39 -3.87
CA LEU A 110 11.09 8.67 -4.52
C LEU A 110 10.66 9.81 -3.59
N ASP A 111 11.04 11.04 -3.94
CA ASP A 111 10.61 12.26 -3.24
C ASP A 111 10.82 12.16 -1.71
N GLN A 112 12.06 11.84 -1.29
CA GLN A 112 12.43 11.71 0.13
C GLN A 112 11.50 10.75 0.92
N ARG A 113 11.18 9.59 0.32
CA ARG A 113 10.28 8.56 0.86
C ARG A 113 8.81 9.00 0.99
N ARG A 114 8.40 10.06 0.30
CA ARG A 114 7.01 10.51 0.21
C ARG A 114 6.24 9.88 -0.94
N LEU A 115 6.94 9.25 -1.86
CA LEU A 115 6.38 8.49 -2.97
C LEU A 115 6.99 7.09 -2.98
N LEU A 116 6.14 6.09 -2.87
CA LEU A 116 6.48 4.69 -3.12
C LEU A 116 5.98 4.33 -4.52
N ARG A 117 6.89 3.97 -5.41
CA ARG A 117 6.57 3.47 -6.75
C ARG A 117 6.69 1.96 -6.77
N LEU A 118 5.67 1.29 -7.30
CA LEU A 118 5.65 -0.14 -7.54
C LEU A 118 5.45 -0.40 -9.02
N SER A 119 6.31 -1.23 -9.61
CA SER A 119 6.11 -1.81 -10.94
C SER A 119 5.81 -3.28 -10.76
N THR A 120 4.58 -3.69 -11.07
CA THR A 120 4.08 -5.04 -10.82
C THR A 120 3.80 -5.76 -12.12
N ASP A 121 4.45 -6.89 -12.35
CA ASP A 121 4.16 -7.82 -13.44
C ASP A 121 3.31 -8.97 -12.90
N LEU A 122 2.23 -9.29 -13.58
CA LEU A 122 1.33 -10.38 -13.24
C LEU A 122 0.63 -10.97 -14.48
N VAL A 123 0.07 -12.15 -14.34
CA VAL A 123 -0.71 -12.81 -15.39
C VAL A 123 -2.15 -12.95 -14.94
N LEU A 124 -3.10 -12.46 -15.74
CA LEU A 124 -4.53 -12.65 -15.49
C LEU A 124 -5.07 -13.87 -16.23
N ALA A 125 -5.93 -14.63 -15.56
CA ALA A 125 -6.73 -15.65 -16.20
C ALA A 125 -7.93 -14.97 -16.89
N THR A 126 -8.03 -15.06 -18.21
CA THR A 126 -9.15 -14.49 -18.96
C THR A 126 -9.83 -15.58 -19.80
N GLN A 127 -11.04 -15.30 -20.29
CA GLN A 127 -11.76 -16.23 -21.19
C GLN A 127 -11.00 -16.49 -22.51
N GLN A 128 -10.12 -15.58 -22.90
CA GLN A 128 -9.29 -15.69 -24.11
C GLN A 128 -7.92 -16.32 -23.82
N GLY A 129 -7.70 -16.83 -22.62
CA GLY A 129 -6.43 -17.38 -22.14
C GLY A 129 -5.67 -16.44 -21.20
N PRO A 130 -4.47 -16.85 -20.76
CA PRO A 130 -3.61 -16.03 -19.89
C PRO A 130 -3.23 -14.72 -20.57
N ARG A 131 -3.22 -13.63 -19.80
CA ARG A 131 -2.85 -12.31 -20.29
C ARG A 131 -1.85 -11.64 -19.36
N ASP A 132 -0.69 -11.29 -19.88
CA ASP A 132 0.32 -10.52 -19.15
C ASP A 132 -0.16 -9.10 -18.93
N LEU A 133 0.10 -8.58 -17.74
CA LEU A 133 -0.23 -7.25 -17.33
C LEU A 133 0.93 -6.64 -16.51
N ASN A 134 1.33 -5.44 -16.88
CA ASN A 134 2.18 -4.59 -16.04
C ASN A 134 1.35 -3.46 -15.45
N ILE A 135 1.56 -3.15 -14.17
CA ILE A 135 0.90 -2.07 -13.44
C ILE A 135 1.97 -1.22 -12.79
N LEU A 136 2.03 0.05 -13.16
CA LEU A 136 2.79 1.06 -12.45
C LEU A 136 1.87 1.72 -11.41
N SER A 137 2.25 1.68 -10.14
CA SER A 137 1.48 2.24 -9.02
C SER A 137 2.32 3.21 -8.22
N ASP A 138 1.89 4.47 -8.14
CA ASP A 138 2.54 5.53 -7.37
C ASP A 138 1.68 5.87 -6.15
N TYR A 139 2.18 5.55 -4.96
CA TYR A 139 1.58 5.94 -3.67
C TYR A 139 2.27 7.22 -3.19
N LYS A 140 1.62 8.36 -3.35
CA LYS A 140 2.17 9.68 -3.01
C LYS A 140 1.45 10.32 -1.85
N VAL A 141 2.17 10.67 -0.78
CA VAL A 141 1.61 11.42 0.34
C VAL A 141 1.75 12.93 0.11
N SER A 142 0.73 13.70 0.48
CA SER A 142 0.74 15.17 0.41
C SER A 142 1.76 15.80 1.37
N ALA A 143 2.13 17.07 1.15
CA ALA A 143 3.11 17.78 1.98
C ALA A 143 2.74 17.80 3.47
N ASN A 144 1.45 17.97 3.78
CA ASN A 144 0.92 18.00 5.13
C ASN A 144 0.63 16.61 5.73
N GLY A 145 0.90 15.52 4.99
CA GLY A 145 0.66 14.16 5.46
C GLY A 145 -0.81 13.73 5.57
N ALA A 146 -1.77 14.58 5.20
CA ALA A 146 -3.19 14.33 5.42
C ALA A 146 -3.86 13.53 4.29
N GLN A 147 -3.25 13.49 3.10
CA GLN A 147 -3.78 12.82 1.92
C GLN A 147 -2.75 11.88 1.32
N LEU A 148 -3.21 10.72 0.89
CA LEU A 148 -2.47 9.78 0.03
C LEU A 148 -3.17 9.72 -1.33
N THR A 149 -2.40 9.79 -2.41
CA THR A 149 -2.89 9.59 -3.77
C THR A 149 -2.22 8.34 -4.35
N LEU A 150 -3.02 7.39 -4.78
CA LEU A 150 -2.59 6.22 -5.54
C LEU A 150 -2.93 6.45 -7.01
N THR A 151 -1.90 6.56 -7.84
CA THR A 151 -2.06 6.62 -9.29
C THR A 151 -1.62 5.30 -9.89
N MET A 152 -2.49 4.64 -10.65
CA MET A 152 -2.18 3.37 -11.31
C MET A 152 -2.30 3.51 -12.82
N LEU A 153 -1.24 3.11 -13.54
CA LEU A 153 -1.25 2.96 -14.99
C LEU A 153 -1.05 1.49 -15.35
N ARG A 154 -1.94 0.94 -16.17
CA ARG A 154 -1.91 -0.45 -16.61
C ARG A 154 -1.45 -0.52 -18.05
N SER A 155 -0.62 -1.49 -18.40
CA SER A 155 -0.16 -1.70 -19.79
C SER A 155 -1.30 -1.91 -20.80
N THR A 156 -2.48 -2.28 -20.31
CA THR A 156 -3.68 -2.49 -21.14
C THR A 156 -4.59 -1.26 -21.25
N ARG A 157 -4.19 -0.13 -20.70
CA ARG A 157 -4.99 1.12 -20.69
C ARG A 157 -4.12 2.33 -20.87
N ASN A 158 -4.63 3.32 -21.62
CA ASN A 158 -3.94 4.58 -21.88
C ASN A 158 -4.30 5.70 -20.87
N ARG A 159 -5.18 5.43 -19.91
CA ARG A 159 -5.59 6.39 -18.89
C ARG A 159 -5.28 5.86 -17.51
N PRO A 160 -4.64 6.66 -16.64
CA PRO A 160 -4.41 6.28 -15.26
C PRO A 160 -5.73 6.21 -14.49
N VAL A 161 -5.71 5.36 -13.47
CA VAL A 161 -6.72 5.33 -12.41
C VAL A 161 -6.13 6.08 -11.23
N VAL A 162 -6.89 6.98 -10.63
CA VAL A 162 -6.45 7.80 -9.50
C VAL A 162 -7.38 7.58 -8.32
N TYR A 163 -6.84 7.11 -7.20
CA TYR A 163 -7.55 6.96 -5.95
C TYR A 163 -6.97 7.90 -4.91
N VAL A 164 -7.84 8.67 -4.29
CA VAL A 164 -7.50 9.61 -3.23
C VAL A 164 -7.96 9.04 -1.91
N PHE A 165 -7.09 9.10 -0.91
CA PHE A 165 -7.37 8.66 0.45
C PHE A 165 -7.10 9.79 1.41
N ARG A 166 -7.88 9.87 2.48
CA ARG A 166 -7.58 10.68 3.66
C ARG A 166 -6.95 9.83 4.76
N ARG A 167 -6.09 10.43 5.55
CA ARG A 167 -5.55 9.77 6.75
C ARG A 167 -6.66 9.60 7.79
N LEU A 168 -6.73 8.42 8.41
CA LEU A 168 -7.59 8.21 9.56
C LEU A 168 -6.93 8.77 10.82
N THR A 169 -7.74 9.35 11.70
CA THR A 169 -7.32 9.68 13.07
C THR A 169 -7.20 8.40 13.90
N THR A 170 -6.50 8.45 15.03
CA THR A 170 -6.36 7.29 15.93
C THR A 170 -7.73 6.79 16.40
N GLU A 171 -8.69 7.69 16.65
CA GLU A 171 -10.04 7.35 17.08
C GLU A 171 -10.84 6.63 15.96
N GLU A 172 -10.73 7.13 14.72
CA GLU A 172 -11.39 6.50 13.56
C GLU A 172 -10.79 5.14 13.23
N ALA A 173 -9.47 5.00 13.38
CA ALA A 173 -8.73 3.77 13.15
C ALA A 173 -9.11 2.65 14.12
N ALA A 174 -9.52 3.01 15.35
CA ALA A 174 -9.96 2.06 16.37
C ALA A 174 -11.41 1.54 16.14
N LYS A 175 -12.18 2.20 15.25
CA LYS A 175 -13.55 1.77 14.93
C LYS A 175 -13.52 0.79 13.75
N PRO A 176 -14.12 -0.41 13.86
CA PRO A 176 -14.21 -1.32 12.73
C PRO A 176 -14.88 -0.61 11.55
N ALA A 177 -14.37 -0.86 10.33
CA ALA A 177 -14.97 -0.32 9.11
C ALA A 177 -16.47 -0.63 9.10
N ALA A 178 -17.29 0.39 8.96
CA ALA A 178 -18.75 0.23 8.96
C ALA A 178 -19.12 -0.75 7.85
N LYS A 179 -19.67 -1.91 8.22
CA LYS A 179 -20.30 -2.82 7.25
C LYS A 179 -21.30 -1.97 6.47
N GLY A 180 -21.08 -1.85 5.17
CA GLY A 180 -21.93 -1.04 4.29
C GLY A 180 -23.40 -1.32 4.57
N LYS A 181 -24.14 -0.33 5.07
CA LYS A 181 -25.58 -0.41 5.19
C LYS A 181 -26.13 -0.57 3.77
N SER A 182 -26.77 -1.69 3.52
CA SER A 182 -27.65 -1.86 2.36
C SER A 182 -28.89 -1.00 2.59
N GLU A 183 -28.99 0.14 1.92
CA GLU A 183 -30.28 0.70 1.53
C GLU A 183 -30.78 0.04 0.27
#